data_21d848ed951f61064fb1ef6f2fe1363c
#
_entry.id   21d848ed951f61064fb1ef6f2fe1363c
#
_cell.length_a   1.000
_cell.length_b   1.000
_cell.length_c   1.000
_cell.angle_alpha   90.00
_cell.angle_beta   90.00
_cell.angle_gamma   90.00
#
_symmetry.space_group_name_H-M   'P 1'
#
loop_
_entity.id
_entity.type
_entity.pdbx_description
1 polymer ?
#
loop_
_entity_poly.entity_id
_entity_poly.type
_entity_poly.pdbx_seq_one_letter_code
_entity_poly.pdbx_strand_id
1 'polypeptide(L)'
;MKNKVYLLSLWLCVFSSAMAEKMPEGYYNAIEGKKDSVLKGTLKTVIRNHTVIPYGSGSNSSWEVFYYSDRDENGYCMDMYCDTWQEFTTPGAVVSGCNIEHSFAKSWWGGAKNDAYKDCYHLNPSNSTANSARSNYPLGVPVKEFKSNTGSLKVGKIHHDSLNVDFYVFEPKDEYKGDFARAYFYMATCYGRDLNGNYPDLPAYNKKTTVGWRLDNKDVGSRFAMQNDNYLEFQPWEQAVLIAWHRADPVSEKEIKRADAVSNFQHNRNPFIDYPYLAEYIWGEKKGQAVEMAHLMASFDAEFVPGVSNGWRETATSIEQTEIAPAAKKILRDGQIYILIDNTLYNLMGQKVCDY
;
A
#
# COMPACT_ATOMS: atom_id res chain seq x y z
N MET A 1 -18.92 50.80 46.08
CA MET A 1 -17.98 49.87 45.41
C MET A 1 -18.77 48.68 44.91
N LYS A 2 -18.96 48.56 43.60
CA LYS A 2 -19.73 47.45 42.96
C LYS A 2 -18.73 46.41 42.49
N ASN A 3 -18.70 45.22 43.11
CA ASN A 3 -17.88 44.10 42.71
C ASN A 3 -18.51 43.47 41.45
N LYS A 4 -17.78 43.51 40.31
CA LYS A 4 -18.13 42.76 39.12
C LYS A 4 -17.52 41.36 39.26
N VAL A 5 -18.37 40.34 39.37
CA VAL A 5 -17.98 38.94 39.28
C VAL A 5 -17.94 38.58 37.77
N TYR A 6 -16.75 38.24 37.29
CA TYR A 6 -16.60 37.67 35.95
C TYR A 6 -16.77 36.17 36.04
N LEU A 7 -17.86 35.65 35.48
CA LEU A 7 -18.01 34.22 35.25
C LEU A 7 -17.13 33.84 34.04
N LEU A 8 -16.05 33.12 34.31
CA LEU A 8 -15.26 32.47 33.28
C LEU A 8 -16.00 31.18 32.87
N SER A 9 -16.71 31.21 31.72
CA SER A 9 -17.29 30.01 31.14
C SER A 9 -16.17 29.19 30.50
N LEU A 10 -15.77 28.11 31.16
CA LEU A 10 -14.86 27.09 30.62
C LEU A 10 -15.65 26.31 29.56
N TRP A 11 -15.41 26.61 28.30
CA TRP A 11 -15.86 25.76 27.18
C TRP A 11 -14.98 24.50 27.19
N LEU A 12 -15.52 23.43 27.75
CA LEU A 12 -14.96 22.09 27.59
C LEU A 12 -15.23 21.65 26.15
N CYS A 13 -14.28 21.86 25.25
CA CYS A 13 -14.28 21.19 23.96
C CYS A 13 -14.16 19.69 24.20
N VAL A 14 -15.28 19.00 24.26
CA VAL A 14 -15.28 17.54 24.14
C VAL A 14 -14.90 17.25 22.70
N PHE A 15 -13.62 16.99 22.46
CA PHE A 15 -13.20 16.28 21.26
C PHE A 15 -13.82 14.88 21.36
N SER A 16 -14.96 14.70 20.76
CA SER A 16 -15.42 13.38 20.39
C SER A 16 -14.37 12.82 19.42
N SER A 17 -13.42 12.04 19.92
CA SER A 17 -12.69 11.14 19.09
C SER A 17 -13.76 10.27 18.42
N ALA A 18 -14.01 10.50 17.12
CA ALA A 18 -14.77 9.58 16.32
C ALA A 18 -14.02 8.23 16.48
N MET A 19 -14.59 7.34 17.26
CA MET A 19 -14.07 5.97 17.38
C MET A 19 -14.09 5.43 15.95
N ALA A 20 -12.93 5.03 15.43
CA ALA A 20 -12.86 4.34 14.16
C ALA A 20 -13.93 3.25 14.16
N GLU A 21 -14.72 3.17 13.09
CA GLU A 21 -15.74 2.14 12.98
C GLU A 21 -15.02 0.80 13.05
N LYS A 22 -15.21 0.10 14.17
CA LYS A 22 -14.52 -1.16 14.41
C LYS A 22 -14.93 -2.13 13.31
N MET A 23 -13.95 -2.76 12.67
CA MET A 23 -14.19 -3.78 11.65
C MET A 23 -15.30 -4.73 12.11
N PRO A 24 -16.33 -5.00 11.27
CA PRO A 24 -17.39 -5.92 11.64
C PRO A 24 -16.84 -7.29 12.03
N GLU A 25 -17.37 -7.86 13.11
CA GLU A 25 -16.99 -9.20 13.51
C GLU A 25 -17.21 -10.20 12.37
N GLY A 26 -16.21 -11.03 12.10
CA GLY A 26 -16.30 -12.03 11.04
C GLY A 26 -16.09 -11.49 9.62
N TYR A 27 -15.72 -10.23 9.44
CA TYR A 27 -15.53 -9.60 8.11
C TYR A 27 -14.67 -10.45 7.16
N TYR A 28 -13.63 -11.09 7.67
CA TYR A 28 -12.73 -11.95 6.89
C TYR A 28 -12.96 -13.47 7.08
N ASN A 29 -13.99 -13.93 7.79
CA ASN A 29 -14.18 -15.36 8.06
C ASN A 29 -14.24 -16.24 6.81
N ALA A 30 -14.67 -15.68 5.68
CA ALA A 30 -14.79 -16.40 4.42
C ALA A 30 -13.44 -16.91 3.86
N ILE A 31 -12.30 -16.36 4.32
CA ILE A 31 -10.98 -16.75 3.81
C ILE A 31 -10.37 -17.95 4.53
N GLU A 32 -10.95 -18.40 5.66
CA GLU A 32 -10.49 -19.59 6.37
C GLU A 32 -10.38 -20.80 5.45
N GLY A 33 -9.26 -21.49 5.47
CA GLY A 33 -8.97 -22.67 4.63
C GLY A 33 -8.77 -22.37 3.14
N LYS A 34 -8.83 -21.11 2.69
CA LYS A 34 -8.62 -20.74 1.28
C LYS A 34 -7.13 -20.56 0.98
N LYS A 35 -6.76 -20.78 -0.30
CA LYS A 35 -5.40 -20.60 -0.80
C LYS A 35 -5.38 -20.08 -2.23
N ASP A 36 -4.26 -19.58 -2.66
CA ASP A 36 -3.98 -19.19 -4.05
C ASP A 36 -5.06 -18.29 -4.68
N SER A 37 -5.51 -18.61 -5.89
CA SER A 37 -6.54 -17.84 -6.60
C SER A 37 -7.88 -17.80 -5.87
N VAL A 38 -8.23 -18.85 -5.13
CA VAL A 38 -9.46 -18.90 -4.35
C VAL A 38 -9.39 -17.95 -3.16
N LEU A 39 -8.24 -17.89 -2.47
CA LEU A 39 -8.03 -16.91 -1.40
C LEU A 39 -8.16 -15.48 -1.93
N LYS A 40 -7.41 -15.14 -2.99
CA LYS A 40 -7.44 -13.79 -3.57
C LYS A 40 -8.83 -13.40 -4.06
N GLY A 41 -9.52 -14.30 -4.77
CA GLY A 41 -10.87 -14.05 -5.27
C GLY A 41 -11.93 -13.94 -4.15
N THR A 42 -11.74 -14.67 -3.03
CA THR A 42 -12.59 -14.53 -1.84
C THR A 42 -12.35 -13.17 -1.18
N LEU A 43 -11.10 -12.76 -0.99
CA LEU A 43 -10.77 -11.42 -0.50
C LEU A 43 -11.39 -10.32 -1.38
N LYS A 44 -11.29 -10.45 -2.72
CA LYS A 44 -11.98 -9.54 -3.65
C LYS A 44 -13.48 -9.47 -3.34
N THR A 45 -14.13 -10.59 -3.14
CA THR A 45 -15.58 -10.62 -2.84
C THR A 45 -15.90 -9.88 -1.54
N VAL A 46 -15.04 -9.98 -0.53
CA VAL A 46 -15.20 -9.30 0.77
C VAL A 46 -15.04 -7.79 0.64
N ILE A 47 -14.02 -7.31 -0.11
CA ILE A 47 -13.62 -5.90 -0.08
C ILE A 47 -14.16 -5.04 -1.22
N ARG A 48 -14.68 -5.64 -2.31
CA ARG A 48 -15.08 -4.90 -3.52
C ARG A 48 -16.33 -4.04 -3.35
N ASN A 49 -17.24 -4.41 -2.46
CA ASN A 49 -18.45 -3.64 -2.20
C ASN A 49 -18.14 -2.51 -1.25
N HIS A 50 -17.86 -1.35 -1.80
CA HIS A 50 -17.53 -0.15 -1.04
C HIS A 50 -18.26 1.07 -1.58
N THR A 51 -18.35 2.11 -0.77
CA THR A 51 -18.87 3.41 -1.19
C THR A 51 -17.83 4.10 -2.08
N VAL A 52 -18.24 4.44 -3.29
CA VAL A 52 -17.38 5.15 -4.25
C VAL A 52 -17.33 6.63 -3.91
N ILE A 53 -16.16 7.10 -3.50
CA ILE A 53 -15.95 8.49 -3.07
C ILE A 53 -15.83 9.41 -4.30
N PRO A 54 -16.56 10.55 -4.35
CA PRO A 54 -16.37 11.55 -5.40
C PRO A 54 -14.92 12.03 -5.48
N TYR A 55 -14.34 11.92 -6.69
CA TYR A 55 -12.96 12.34 -6.92
C TYR A 55 -12.85 13.87 -7.00
N GLY A 56 -11.95 14.45 -6.24
CA GLY A 56 -11.70 15.89 -6.23
C GLY A 56 -11.95 16.56 -4.88
N SER A 57 -12.30 17.83 -4.91
CA SER A 57 -12.52 18.66 -3.72
C SER A 57 -14.01 18.75 -3.36
N GLY A 58 -14.29 19.20 -2.14
CA GLY A 58 -15.64 19.37 -1.59
C GLY A 58 -15.98 18.36 -0.52
N SER A 59 -17.23 18.39 -0.07
CA SER A 59 -17.75 17.46 0.93
C SER A 59 -17.87 16.03 0.39
N ASN A 60 -17.58 15.03 1.21
CA ASN A 60 -17.57 13.61 0.86
C ASN A 60 -16.69 13.28 -0.35
N SER A 61 -15.59 14.03 -0.55
CA SER A 61 -14.68 13.86 -1.68
C SER A 61 -13.34 13.28 -1.25
N SER A 62 -12.49 12.93 -2.23
CA SER A 62 -11.13 12.44 -1.95
C SER A 62 -10.33 13.40 -1.06
N TRP A 63 -10.44 14.73 -1.26
CA TRP A 63 -9.76 15.72 -0.42
C TRP A 63 -10.30 15.80 1.01
N GLU A 64 -11.57 15.48 1.22
CA GLU A 64 -12.09 15.37 2.58
C GLU A 64 -11.58 14.09 3.26
N VAL A 65 -11.55 12.96 2.54
CA VAL A 65 -10.92 11.73 3.07
C VAL A 65 -9.48 12.01 3.48
N PHE A 66 -8.68 12.65 2.62
CA PHE A 66 -7.27 12.96 2.90
C PHE A 66 -7.08 13.87 4.11
N TYR A 67 -8.02 14.76 4.39
CA TYR A 67 -7.96 15.59 5.59
C TYR A 67 -7.95 14.75 6.88
N TYR A 68 -8.62 13.59 6.87
CA TYR A 68 -8.67 12.68 8.01
C TYR A 68 -7.62 11.56 7.93
N SER A 69 -7.20 11.16 6.73
CA SER A 69 -6.31 10.02 6.52
C SER A 69 -4.83 10.40 6.30
N ASP A 70 -4.58 11.58 5.71
CA ASP A 70 -3.25 12.00 5.24
C ASP A 70 -2.84 13.36 5.82
N ARG A 71 -3.28 13.67 7.02
CA ARG A 71 -2.91 14.85 7.78
C ARG A 71 -2.23 14.43 9.09
N ASP A 72 -1.08 15.00 9.39
CA ASP A 72 -0.35 14.73 10.62
C ASP A 72 -0.96 15.44 11.83
N GLU A 73 -0.43 15.16 13.03
CA GLU A 73 -0.88 15.74 14.29
C GLU A 73 -0.63 17.24 14.38
N ASN A 74 0.32 17.78 13.60
CA ASN A 74 0.65 19.21 13.56
C ASN A 74 -0.20 19.97 12.54
N GLY A 75 -1.05 19.28 11.78
CA GLY A 75 -1.93 19.89 10.81
C GLY A 75 -1.38 19.99 9.40
N TYR A 76 -0.30 19.28 9.09
CA TYR A 76 0.32 19.29 7.77
C TYR A 76 -0.13 18.10 6.93
N CYS A 77 -0.16 18.29 5.63
CA CYS A 77 -0.43 17.25 4.65
C CYS A 77 0.75 16.27 4.57
N MET A 78 0.49 15.00 4.76
CA MET A 78 1.49 13.94 4.63
C MET A 78 1.65 13.56 3.15
N ASP A 79 2.71 14.07 2.52
CA ASP A 79 3.08 13.72 1.15
C ASP A 79 4.13 12.60 1.17
N MET A 80 3.76 11.42 0.71
CA MET A 80 4.66 10.24 0.69
C MET A 80 5.72 10.30 -0.43
N TYR A 81 5.70 11.33 -1.28
CA TYR A 81 6.67 11.48 -2.37
C TYR A 81 7.76 12.51 -2.09
N CYS A 82 7.50 13.47 -1.22
CA CYS A 82 8.50 14.48 -0.89
C CYS A 82 8.30 15.05 0.52
N ASP A 83 9.33 15.79 1.00
CA ASP A 83 9.34 16.39 2.34
C ASP A 83 8.77 17.81 2.35
N THR A 84 7.85 18.13 1.46
CA THR A 84 7.20 19.43 1.44
C THR A 84 6.00 19.44 2.38
N TRP A 85 6.10 20.20 3.45
CA TRP A 85 5.08 20.36 4.46
C TRP A 85 4.15 21.50 4.05
N GLN A 86 2.89 21.16 3.79
CA GLN A 86 1.83 22.13 3.48
C GLN A 86 0.74 22.03 4.53
N GLU A 87 0.27 23.14 5.04
CA GLU A 87 -0.84 23.17 5.99
C GLU A 87 -2.12 22.60 5.35
N PHE A 88 -2.79 21.73 6.06
CA PHE A 88 -4.06 21.13 5.67
C PHE A 88 -5.14 21.55 6.65
N THR A 89 -5.71 22.73 6.46
CA THR A 89 -6.54 23.40 7.46
C THR A 89 -8.04 23.13 7.33
N THR A 90 -8.51 22.75 6.14
CA THR A 90 -9.96 22.66 5.85
C THR A 90 -10.29 21.33 5.19
N PRO A 91 -11.25 20.55 5.75
CA PRO A 91 -11.73 19.32 5.13
C PRO A 91 -12.26 19.58 3.71
N GLY A 92 -11.92 18.72 2.78
CA GLY A 92 -12.36 18.82 1.38
C GLY A 92 -11.69 19.92 0.54
N ALA A 93 -10.82 20.74 1.13
CA ALA A 93 -10.04 21.73 0.38
C ALA A 93 -8.80 21.11 -0.24
N VAL A 94 -8.43 21.58 -1.43
CA VAL A 94 -7.16 21.21 -2.07
C VAL A 94 -6.01 21.86 -1.34
N VAL A 95 -4.99 21.09 -0.98
CA VAL A 95 -3.75 21.61 -0.39
C VAL A 95 -2.90 22.28 -1.50
N SER A 96 -2.41 23.47 -1.22
CA SER A 96 -1.64 24.25 -2.20
C SER A 96 -0.40 23.48 -2.68
N GLY A 97 -0.17 23.49 -4.00
CA GLY A 97 0.95 22.78 -4.62
C GLY A 97 0.80 21.24 -4.71
N CYS A 98 -0.27 20.68 -4.14
CA CYS A 98 -0.58 19.27 -4.21
C CYS A 98 -1.67 18.96 -5.24
N ASN A 99 -1.65 17.72 -5.71
CA ASN A 99 -2.74 17.12 -6.48
C ASN A 99 -3.02 15.70 -5.95
N ILE A 100 -4.02 15.04 -6.51
CA ILE A 100 -4.33 13.65 -6.16
C ILE A 100 -3.45 12.73 -6.98
N GLU A 101 -2.60 11.98 -6.30
CA GLU A 101 -1.79 10.94 -6.90
C GLU A 101 -2.55 9.61 -6.95
N HIS A 102 -2.43 8.91 -8.07
CA HIS A 102 -2.79 7.51 -8.20
C HIS A 102 -1.52 6.68 -8.04
N SER A 103 -1.19 6.25 -6.82
CA SER A 103 0.03 5.47 -6.56
C SER A 103 0.06 4.19 -7.40
N PHE A 104 -1.04 3.49 -7.53
CA PHE A 104 -1.26 2.52 -8.59
C PHE A 104 -1.77 3.26 -9.83
N ALA A 105 -0.90 3.45 -10.81
CA ALA A 105 -1.12 4.44 -11.86
C ALA A 105 -2.37 4.17 -12.71
N LYS A 106 -3.26 5.16 -12.80
CA LYS A 106 -4.53 5.05 -13.53
C LYS A 106 -4.38 4.63 -15.01
N SER A 107 -3.27 4.94 -15.64
CA SER A 107 -2.98 4.51 -17.01
C SER A 107 -2.85 2.98 -17.15
N TRP A 108 -2.62 2.26 -16.05
CA TRP A 108 -2.45 0.82 -16.03
C TRP A 108 -3.75 0.04 -16.34
N TRP A 109 -4.90 0.71 -16.23
CA TRP A 109 -6.19 0.19 -16.72
C TRP A 109 -6.83 1.09 -17.77
N GLY A 110 -6.04 1.93 -18.44
CA GLY A 110 -6.50 2.81 -19.52
C GLY A 110 -7.06 4.16 -19.06
N GLY A 111 -7.02 4.49 -17.77
CA GLY A 111 -7.42 5.78 -17.21
C GLY A 111 -8.94 6.01 -17.13
N ALA A 112 -9.75 4.95 -17.28
CA ALA A 112 -11.18 5.04 -17.10
C ALA A 112 -11.52 5.49 -15.67
N LYS A 113 -12.49 6.41 -15.54
CA LYS A 113 -12.94 6.97 -14.26
C LYS A 113 -13.97 6.05 -13.57
N ASN A 114 -13.60 4.77 -13.44
CA ASN A 114 -14.33 3.72 -12.73
C ASN A 114 -14.10 3.82 -11.21
N ASP A 115 -14.52 2.80 -10.46
CA ASP A 115 -14.35 2.75 -9.01
C ASP A 115 -12.87 2.73 -8.62
N ALA A 116 -12.01 1.98 -9.34
CA ALA A 116 -10.57 1.99 -9.14
C ALA A 116 -9.95 3.39 -9.21
N TYR A 117 -10.46 4.27 -10.09
CA TYR A 117 -10.00 5.66 -10.22
C TYR A 117 -10.26 6.50 -8.96
N LYS A 118 -11.21 6.11 -8.13
CA LYS A 118 -11.71 6.89 -6.99
C LYS A 118 -11.38 6.27 -5.63
N ASP A 119 -10.74 5.12 -5.61
CA ASP A 119 -10.47 4.36 -4.41
C ASP A 119 -9.33 4.98 -3.58
N CYS A 120 -9.66 5.42 -2.37
CA CYS A 120 -8.75 6.14 -1.50
C CYS A 120 -7.65 5.26 -0.88
N TYR A 121 -7.70 3.94 -1.00
CA TYR A 121 -6.60 3.07 -0.54
C TYR A 121 -5.34 3.17 -1.40
N HIS A 122 -5.44 3.71 -2.62
CA HIS A 122 -4.27 3.99 -3.45
C HIS A 122 -4.15 5.45 -3.90
N LEU A 123 -5.12 6.29 -3.53
CA LEU A 123 -5.04 7.72 -3.76
C LEU A 123 -4.34 8.41 -2.60
N ASN A 124 -3.47 9.37 -2.90
CA ASN A 124 -2.73 10.13 -1.90
C ASN A 124 -2.64 11.60 -2.33
N PRO A 125 -2.64 12.56 -1.38
CA PRO A 125 -2.21 13.90 -1.71
C PRO A 125 -0.72 13.88 -2.02
N SER A 126 -0.29 14.54 -3.08
CA SER A 126 1.12 14.59 -3.42
C SER A 126 1.50 15.91 -4.08
N ASN A 127 2.72 16.36 -3.82
CA ASN A 127 3.32 17.49 -4.52
C ASN A 127 3.25 17.27 -6.05
N SER A 128 2.71 18.26 -6.76
CA SER A 128 2.43 18.13 -8.20
C SER A 128 3.69 17.90 -9.05
N THR A 129 4.84 18.43 -8.62
CA THR A 129 6.13 18.21 -9.30
C THR A 129 6.63 16.79 -9.07
N ALA A 130 6.55 16.31 -7.82
CA ALA A 130 6.94 14.94 -7.47
C ALA A 130 6.05 13.91 -8.19
N ASN A 131 4.73 14.11 -8.18
CA ASN A 131 3.79 13.29 -8.92
C ASN A 131 4.09 13.27 -10.44
N SER A 132 4.35 14.43 -11.03
CA SER A 132 4.73 14.52 -12.45
C SER A 132 6.04 13.77 -12.75
N ALA A 133 7.02 13.83 -11.86
CA ALA A 133 8.29 13.11 -12.02
C ALA A 133 8.11 11.60 -11.90
N ARG A 134 7.26 11.14 -10.99
CA ARG A 134 6.91 9.72 -10.83
C ARG A 134 6.23 9.16 -12.08
N SER A 135 5.43 9.97 -12.78
CA SER A 135 4.73 9.54 -14.01
C SER A 135 3.82 8.31 -13.78
N ASN A 136 4.03 7.24 -14.55
CA ASN A 136 3.33 5.96 -14.39
C ASN A 136 4.32 4.79 -14.20
N TYR A 137 5.50 5.09 -13.69
CA TYR A 137 6.56 4.10 -13.54
C TYR A 137 6.21 3.07 -12.46
N PRO A 138 6.61 1.79 -12.64
CA PRO A 138 6.50 0.77 -11.60
C PRO A 138 7.32 1.13 -10.37
N LEU A 139 7.01 0.49 -9.26
CA LEU A 139 7.82 0.53 -8.05
C LEU A 139 9.12 -0.26 -8.26
N GLY A 140 10.24 0.27 -7.78
CA GLY A 140 11.53 -0.42 -7.88
C GLY A 140 12.69 0.47 -7.47
N VAL A 141 13.86 -0.14 -7.30
CA VAL A 141 15.09 0.56 -6.91
C VAL A 141 15.91 0.88 -8.16
N PRO A 142 16.02 2.15 -8.55
CA PRO A 142 16.76 2.53 -9.76
C PRO A 142 18.26 2.29 -9.58
N VAL A 143 18.89 1.74 -10.61
CA VAL A 143 20.34 1.47 -10.64
C VAL A 143 21.07 2.23 -11.74
N LYS A 144 20.35 2.86 -12.68
CA LYS A 144 20.88 3.63 -13.80
C LYS A 144 20.10 4.92 -13.98
N GLU A 145 20.76 5.97 -14.53
CA GLU A 145 20.15 7.26 -14.89
C GLU A 145 19.30 7.87 -13.76
N PHE A 146 19.83 7.79 -12.57
CA PHE A 146 19.14 8.19 -11.36
C PHE A 146 18.91 9.71 -11.31
N LYS A 147 17.68 10.11 -10.97
CA LYS A 147 17.31 11.49 -10.62
C LYS A 147 16.64 11.50 -9.25
N SER A 148 17.16 12.31 -8.34
CA SER A 148 16.43 12.70 -7.15
C SER A 148 15.60 13.92 -7.50
N ASN A 149 14.31 13.91 -7.14
CA ASN A 149 13.45 15.07 -7.31
C ASN A 149 12.82 15.42 -5.96
N THR A 150 12.84 16.72 -5.59
CA THR A 150 12.27 17.24 -4.35
C THR A 150 12.69 16.52 -3.06
N GLY A 151 13.89 15.94 -3.05
CA GLY A 151 14.59 15.46 -1.85
C GLY A 151 14.48 13.98 -1.52
N SER A 152 13.34 13.32 -1.68
CA SER A 152 13.16 11.96 -1.10
C SER A 152 12.83 10.86 -2.11
N LEU A 153 12.11 11.16 -3.18
CA LEU A 153 11.82 10.14 -4.20
C LEU A 153 12.98 9.99 -5.19
N LYS A 154 13.13 8.81 -5.73
CA LYS A 154 14.12 8.49 -6.75
C LYS A 154 13.46 7.91 -7.99
N VAL A 155 13.76 8.48 -9.14
CA VAL A 155 13.34 8.00 -10.46
C VAL A 155 14.57 7.67 -11.29
N GLY A 156 14.62 6.50 -11.87
CA GLY A 156 15.73 6.05 -12.70
C GLY A 156 15.42 4.72 -13.34
N LYS A 157 16.42 4.11 -13.96
CA LYS A 157 16.23 2.87 -14.72
C LYS A 157 16.76 1.65 -14.00
N ILE A 158 16.09 0.51 -14.31
CA ILE A 158 16.61 -0.83 -14.09
C ILE A 158 16.71 -1.53 -15.45
N HIS A 159 17.53 -2.59 -15.51
CA HIS A 159 17.56 -3.52 -16.64
C HIS A 159 16.67 -4.72 -16.33
N HIS A 160 15.83 -5.12 -17.28
CA HIS A 160 15.02 -6.33 -17.18
C HIS A 160 15.65 -7.41 -18.07
N ASP A 161 16.34 -8.38 -17.46
CA ASP A 161 17.13 -9.38 -18.17
C ASP A 161 16.32 -10.20 -19.19
N SER A 162 15.15 -10.72 -18.77
CA SER A 162 14.34 -11.58 -19.66
C SER A 162 13.70 -10.82 -20.83
N LEU A 163 13.49 -9.50 -20.70
CA LEU A 163 12.98 -8.65 -21.78
C LEU A 163 14.11 -7.94 -22.51
N ASN A 164 15.34 -7.99 -22.00
CA ASN A 164 16.53 -7.28 -22.48
C ASN A 164 16.25 -5.79 -22.75
N VAL A 165 15.63 -5.09 -21.78
CA VAL A 165 15.23 -3.71 -21.91
C VAL A 165 15.46 -2.93 -20.63
N ASP A 166 15.92 -1.69 -20.76
CA ASP A 166 15.94 -0.71 -19.67
C ASP A 166 14.60 0.02 -19.60
N PHE A 167 14.03 0.13 -18.40
CA PHE A 167 12.82 0.91 -18.18
C PHE A 167 12.88 1.67 -16.86
N TYR A 168 12.09 2.73 -16.75
CA TYR A 168 12.05 3.57 -15.56
C TYR A 168 11.25 2.90 -14.44
N VAL A 169 11.77 3.06 -13.22
CA VAL A 169 11.12 2.70 -11.96
C VAL A 169 11.14 3.90 -11.02
N PHE A 170 10.35 3.80 -9.98
CA PHE A 170 10.20 4.79 -8.95
C PHE A 170 10.44 4.16 -7.57
N GLU A 171 11.28 4.80 -6.76
CA GLU A 171 11.56 4.40 -5.38
C GLU A 171 11.11 5.52 -4.43
N PRO A 172 10.13 5.27 -3.55
CA PRO A 172 9.75 6.17 -2.48
C PRO A 172 10.77 6.10 -1.33
N LYS A 173 10.56 6.90 -0.28
CA LYS A 173 11.27 6.76 0.98
C LYS A 173 11.10 5.37 1.59
N ASP A 174 12.10 4.94 2.36
CA ASP A 174 12.08 3.63 3.02
C ASP A 174 10.84 3.46 3.92
N GLU A 175 10.42 4.51 4.64
CA GLU A 175 9.27 4.55 5.56
C GLU A 175 7.89 4.42 4.89
N TYR A 176 7.82 4.44 3.55
CA TYR A 176 6.57 4.32 2.78
C TYR A 176 6.58 3.16 1.80
N LYS A 177 7.66 2.38 1.76
CA LYS A 177 7.78 1.25 0.84
C LYS A 177 6.73 0.19 1.08
N GLY A 178 6.50 -0.15 2.35
CA GLY A 178 5.46 -1.08 2.77
C GLY A 178 4.06 -0.53 2.49
N ASP A 179 3.83 0.75 2.76
CA ASP A 179 2.55 1.42 2.48
C ASP A 179 2.15 1.26 1.01
N PHE A 180 3.10 1.53 0.09
CA PHE A 180 2.85 1.38 -1.35
C PHE A 180 2.68 -0.08 -1.76
N ALA A 181 3.47 -0.99 -1.20
CA ALA A 181 3.32 -2.42 -1.47
C ALA A 181 1.92 -2.91 -1.08
N ARG A 182 1.42 -2.55 0.10
CA ARG A 182 0.09 -2.92 0.58
C ARG A 182 -1.05 -2.24 -0.21
N ALA A 183 -0.84 -1.02 -0.70
CA ALA A 183 -1.77 -0.39 -1.63
C ALA A 183 -1.82 -1.13 -2.98
N TYR A 184 -0.69 -1.59 -3.49
CA TYR A 184 -0.61 -2.38 -4.73
C TYR A 184 -1.28 -3.75 -4.56
N PHE A 185 -1.03 -4.45 -3.46
CA PHE A 185 -1.69 -5.72 -3.14
C PHE A 185 -3.21 -5.54 -3.06
N TYR A 186 -3.68 -4.47 -2.43
CA TYR A 186 -5.10 -4.12 -2.38
C TYR A 186 -5.67 -3.92 -3.80
N MET A 187 -5.04 -3.09 -4.62
CA MET A 187 -5.52 -2.81 -5.99
C MET A 187 -5.55 -4.06 -6.85
N ALA A 188 -4.50 -4.89 -6.78
CA ALA A 188 -4.43 -6.16 -7.50
C ALA A 188 -5.47 -7.19 -7.01
N THR A 189 -5.91 -7.08 -5.75
CA THR A 189 -6.95 -7.93 -5.19
C THR A 189 -8.34 -7.39 -5.51
N CYS A 190 -8.62 -6.13 -5.19
CA CYS A 190 -9.93 -5.52 -5.33
C CYS A 190 -10.37 -5.41 -6.80
N TYR A 191 -9.45 -5.04 -7.70
CA TYR A 191 -9.73 -4.79 -9.11
C TYR A 191 -9.14 -5.81 -10.07
N GLY A 192 -8.32 -6.74 -9.59
CA GLY A 192 -7.78 -7.84 -10.34
C GLY A 192 -8.81 -8.92 -10.68
N ARG A 193 -8.35 -10.12 -10.99
CA ARG A 193 -9.21 -11.25 -11.37
C ARG A 193 -10.13 -11.69 -10.23
N ASP A 194 -11.36 -12.00 -10.61
CA ASP A 194 -12.34 -12.67 -9.74
C ASP A 194 -12.09 -14.18 -9.64
N LEU A 195 -12.98 -14.90 -8.93
CA LEU A 195 -12.93 -16.36 -8.77
C LEU A 195 -13.02 -17.14 -10.11
N ASN A 196 -13.55 -16.51 -11.15
CA ASN A 196 -13.71 -17.09 -12.50
C ASN A 196 -12.56 -16.68 -13.43
N GLY A 197 -11.57 -15.92 -12.95
CA GLY A 197 -10.45 -15.43 -13.73
C GLY A 197 -10.78 -14.22 -14.61
N ASN A 198 -11.90 -13.54 -14.40
CA ASN A 198 -12.33 -12.37 -15.14
C ASN A 198 -11.93 -11.06 -14.44
N TYR A 199 -11.96 -9.94 -15.19
CA TYR A 199 -11.76 -8.58 -14.68
C TYR A 199 -13.07 -7.78 -14.74
N PRO A 200 -14.04 -8.03 -13.86
CA PRO A 200 -15.35 -7.39 -13.96
C PRO A 200 -15.33 -5.88 -13.73
N ASP A 201 -14.32 -5.38 -13.00
CA ASP A 201 -14.22 -3.98 -12.59
C ASP A 201 -13.32 -3.13 -13.51
N LEU A 202 -12.59 -3.76 -14.42
CA LEU A 202 -11.71 -3.07 -15.37
C LEU A 202 -12.35 -3.05 -16.76
N PRO A 203 -12.65 -1.86 -17.31
CA PRO A 203 -13.21 -1.77 -18.66
C PRO A 203 -12.19 -2.13 -19.72
N ALA A 204 -12.67 -2.54 -20.89
CA ALA A 204 -11.83 -2.66 -22.06
C ALA A 204 -11.21 -1.28 -22.39
N TYR A 205 -9.88 -1.20 -22.48
CA TYR A 205 -9.16 0.06 -22.67
C TYR A 205 -8.80 0.35 -24.14
N ASN A 206 -9.13 -0.55 -25.04
CA ASN A 206 -9.05 -0.33 -26.48
C ASN A 206 -10.26 -0.93 -27.21
N LYS A 207 -10.41 -0.60 -28.48
CA LYS A 207 -11.50 -1.14 -29.33
C LYS A 207 -11.42 -2.67 -29.55
N LYS A 208 -10.33 -3.29 -29.13
CA LYS A 208 -10.17 -4.73 -29.07
C LYS A 208 -10.51 -5.13 -27.63
N THR A 209 -11.42 -6.03 -27.46
CA THR A 209 -12.01 -6.56 -26.22
C THR A 209 -11.03 -7.06 -25.14
N THR A 210 -9.85 -6.45 -25.02
CA THR A 210 -8.86 -6.82 -24.00
C THR A 210 -9.24 -6.18 -22.68
N VAL A 211 -9.68 -7.00 -21.73
CA VAL A 211 -10.02 -6.62 -20.38
C VAL A 211 -8.86 -6.99 -19.47
N GLY A 212 -8.58 -6.17 -18.48
CA GLY A 212 -7.49 -6.39 -17.52
C GLY A 212 -6.50 -5.22 -17.49
N TRP A 213 -5.29 -5.50 -17.01
CA TRP A 213 -4.22 -4.51 -16.98
C TRP A 213 -3.72 -4.19 -18.39
N ARG A 214 -3.36 -2.95 -18.62
CA ARG A 214 -2.94 -2.49 -19.94
C ARG A 214 -1.49 -2.87 -20.22
N LEU A 215 -1.28 -3.87 -21.07
CA LEU A 215 0.05 -4.40 -21.41
C LEU A 215 0.50 -4.05 -22.84
N ASP A 216 -0.35 -3.44 -23.64
CA ASP A 216 -0.17 -3.20 -25.09
C ASP A 216 0.59 -1.90 -25.42
N ASN A 217 0.86 -1.05 -24.43
CA ASN A 217 1.50 0.24 -24.64
C ASN A 217 2.88 0.29 -23.98
N LYS A 218 3.93 0.46 -24.81
CA LYS A 218 5.33 0.56 -24.36
C LYS A 218 5.62 1.73 -23.41
N ASP A 219 4.78 2.77 -23.46
CA ASP A 219 4.95 3.99 -22.66
C ASP A 219 4.20 3.92 -21.33
N VAL A 220 3.60 2.77 -21.00
CA VAL A 220 2.88 2.56 -19.75
C VAL A 220 3.60 1.52 -18.88
N GLY A 221 3.89 1.88 -17.64
CA GLY A 221 4.66 1.06 -16.71
C GLY A 221 4.05 -0.32 -16.43
N SER A 222 2.71 -0.46 -16.54
CA SER A 222 2.04 -1.75 -16.37
C SER A 222 2.56 -2.87 -17.30
N ARG A 223 3.07 -2.52 -18.47
CA ARG A 223 3.69 -3.52 -19.38
C ARG A 223 4.82 -4.30 -18.72
N PHE A 224 5.54 -3.64 -17.81
CA PHE A 224 6.70 -4.22 -17.14
C PHE A 224 6.35 -4.81 -15.78
N ALA A 225 5.35 -4.26 -15.11
CA ALA A 225 4.97 -4.60 -13.74
C ALA A 225 3.83 -5.62 -13.64
N MET A 226 2.91 -5.62 -14.60
CA MET A 226 1.67 -6.40 -14.54
C MET A 226 1.66 -7.55 -15.53
N GLN A 227 0.79 -8.53 -15.27
CA GLN A 227 0.47 -9.65 -16.17
C GLN A 227 -1.03 -9.96 -16.12
N ASN A 228 -1.55 -10.54 -17.19
CA ASN A 228 -2.97 -10.91 -17.31
C ASN A 228 -3.18 -12.42 -17.49
N ASP A 229 -2.18 -13.24 -17.22
CA ASP A 229 -2.19 -14.70 -17.48
C ASP A 229 -2.43 -15.53 -16.22
N ASN A 230 -2.19 -14.96 -15.03
CA ASN A 230 -2.44 -15.66 -13.77
C ASN A 230 -3.01 -14.73 -12.68
N TYR A 231 -3.44 -15.32 -11.56
CA TYR A 231 -4.08 -14.61 -10.45
C TYR A 231 -3.14 -13.70 -9.65
N LEU A 232 -1.82 -13.82 -9.83
CA LEU A 232 -0.83 -13.02 -9.09
C LEU A 232 -0.81 -11.56 -9.53
N GLU A 233 -1.26 -11.26 -10.77
CA GLU A 233 -1.37 -9.93 -11.38
C GLU A 233 -0.03 -9.23 -11.63
N PHE A 234 0.99 -9.45 -10.82
CA PHE A 234 2.31 -8.82 -10.95
C PHE A 234 3.30 -9.71 -11.70
N GLN A 235 4.17 -9.11 -12.48
CA GLN A 235 5.37 -9.77 -13.00
C GLN A 235 6.25 -10.26 -11.83
N PRO A 236 7.00 -11.35 -11.98
CA PRO A 236 7.78 -11.93 -10.87
C PRO A 236 8.74 -10.95 -10.19
N TRP A 237 9.38 -10.06 -10.96
CA TRP A 237 10.29 -9.06 -10.41
C TRP A 237 9.57 -8.01 -9.56
N GLU A 238 8.40 -7.51 -10.02
CA GLU A 238 7.59 -6.55 -9.26
C GLU A 238 7.03 -7.19 -8.01
N GLN A 239 6.56 -8.43 -8.10
CA GLN A 239 6.14 -9.22 -6.94
C GLN A 239 7.25 -9.32 -5.90
N ALA A 240 8.49 -9.62 -6.32
CA ALA A 240 9.64 -9.71 -5.43
C ALA A 240 9.95 -8.37 -4.75
N VAL A 241 9.89 -7.26 -5.48
CA VAL A 241 10.07 -5.91 -4.92
C VAL A 241 8.99 -5.61 -3.87
N LEU A 242 7.72 -5.84 -4.20
CA LEU A 242 6.60 -5.53 -3.32
C LEU A 242 6.65 -6.35 -2.02
N ILE A 243 6.92 -7.66 -2.10
CA ILE A 243 7.06 -8.52 -0.91
C ILE A 243 8.28 -8.10 -0.07
N ALA A 244 9.41 -7.79 -0.69
CA ALA A 244 10.59 -7.32 0.04
C ALA A 244 10.32 -6.00 0.77
N TRP A 245 9.62 -5.06 0.15
CA TRP A 245 9.25 -3.79 0.76
C TRP A 245 8.21 -3.96 1.87
N HIS A 246 7.21 -4.79 1.66
CA HIS A 246 6.21 -5.15 2.67
C HIS A 246 6.85 -5.71 3.94
N ARG A 247 7.86 -6.58 3.81
CA ARG A 247 8.60 -7.17 4.95
C ARG A 247 9.53 -6.16 5.63
N ALA A 248 10.18 -5.29 4.84
CA ALA A 248 11.16 -4.32 5.34
C ALA A 248 10.51 -3.12 6.04
N ASP A 249 9.26 -2.82 5.71
CA ASP A 249 8.47 -1.71 6.25
C ASP A 249 7.09 -2.26 6.71
N PRO A 250 7.04 -2.84 7.94
CA PRO A 250 5.81 -3.39 8.50
C PRO A 250 4.75 -2.30 8.74
N VAL A 251 3.49 -2.73 8.85
CA VAL A 251 2.35 -1.83 9.04
C VAL A 251 2.58 -0.88 10.21
N SER A 252 2.60 0.40 9.93
CA SER A 252 2.83 1.48 10.89
C SER A 252 1.53 1.96 11.55
N GLU A 253 1.65 2.68 12.67
CA GLU A 253 0.50 3.33 13.29
C GLU A 253 -0.18 4.33 12.35
N LYS A 254 0.61 5.03 11.52
CA LYS A 254 0.11 5.93 10.48
C LYS A 254 -0.78 5.20 9.48
N GLU A 255 -0.38 4.02 9.01
CA GLU A 255 -1.18 3.24 8.07
C GLU A 255 -2.48 2.72 8.70
N ILE A 256 -2.44 2.27 9.97
CA ILE A 256 -3.64 1.84 10.69
C ILE A 256 -4.63 3.01 10.77
N LYS A 257 -4.18 4.18 11.23
CA LYS A 257 -5.02 5.39 11.30
C LYS A 257 -5.55 5.81 9.93
N ARG A 258 -4.71 5.72 8.90
CA ARG A 258 -5.10 6.01 7.52
C ARG A 258 -6.18 5.05 7.04
N ALA A 259 -5.98 3.74 7.25
CA ALA A 259 -6.93 2.70 6.85
C ALA A 259 -8.29 2.88 7.54
N ASP A 260 -8.30 3.21 8.83
CA ASP A 260 -9.50 3.49 9.60
C ASP A 260 -10.23 4.73 9.06
N ALA A 261 -9.51 5.81 8.78
CA ALA A 261 -10.09 7.02 8.21
C ALA A 261 -10.71 6.76 6.82
N VAL A 262 -10.01 6.04 5.94
CA VAL A 262 -10.53 5.65 4.62
C VAL A 262 -11.77 4.77 4.77
N SER A 263 -11.74 3.79 5.68
CA SER A 263 -12.85 2.88 5.94
C SER A 263 -14.12 3.60 6.40
N ASN A 264 -14.00 4.66 7.21
CA ASN A 264 -15.15 5.46 7.64
C ASN A 264 -15.92 6.12 6.48
N PHE A 265 -15.27 6.31 5.34
CA PHE A 265 -15.88 6.85 4.13
C PHE A 265 -16.26 5.78 3.10
N GLN A 266 -15.36 4.82 2.86
CA GLN A 266 -15.54 3.78 1.83
C GLN A 266 -16.31 2.55 2.33
N HIS A 267 -16.38 2.31 3.63
CA HIS A 267 -17.04 1.16 4.26
C HIS A 267 -16.45 -0.20 3.82
N ASN A 268 -15.18 -0.22 3.44
CA ASN A 268 -14.42 -1.45 3.22
C ASN A 268 -13.03 -1.34 3.89
N ARG A 269 -12.25 -2.40 3.83
CA ARG A 269 -10.95 -2.48 4.51
C ARG A 269 -9.86 -2.93 3.53
N ASN A 270 -8.60 -2.56 3.83
CA ASN A 270 -7.44 -3.14 3.15
C ASN A 270 -6.96 -4.37 3.92
N PRO A 271 -7.13 -5.60 3.39
CA PRO A 271 -6.77 -6.81 4.11
C PRO A 271 -5.27 -6.95 4.40
N PHE A 272 -4.43 -6.24 3.65
CA PHE A 272 -2.97 -6.29 3.82
C PHE A 272 -2.46 -5.28 4.85
N ILE A 273 -3.32 -4.39 5.33
CA ILE A 273 -3.09 -3.57 6.52
C ILE A 273 -3.70 -4.28 7.74
N ASP A 274 -4.92 -4.79 7.61
CA ASP A 274 -5.63 -5.46 8.71
C ASP A 274 -4.95 -6.77 9.13
N TYR A 275 -4.58 -7.60 8.17
CA TYR A 275 -3.86 -8.87 8.36
C TYR A 275 -2.64 -8.91 7.43
N PRO A 276 -1.54 -8.22 7.77
CA PRO A 276 -0.41 -8.03 6.85
C PRO A 276 0.17 -9.35 6.35
N TYR A 277 0.17 -10.40 7.15
CA TYR A 277 0.69 -11.70 6.74
C TYR A 277 -0.10 -12.37 5.59
N LEU A 278 -1.29 -11.88 5.24
CA LEU A 278 -2.04 -12.37 4.07
C LEU A 278 -1.29 -12.18 2.75
N ALA A 279 -0.40 -11.19 2.67
CA ALA A 279 0.45 -10.99 1.49
C ALA A 279 1.34 -12.21 1.23
N GLU A 280 1.81 -12.88 2.28
CA GLU A 280 2.66 -14.07 2.19
C GLU A 280 1.92 -15.28 1.58
N TYR A 281 0.61 -15.41 1.84
CA TYR A 281 -0.21 -16.49 1.29
C TYR A 281 -0.50 -16.34 -0.20
N ILE A 282 -0.47 -15.11 -0.72
CA ILE A 282 -0.78 -14.86 -2.13
C ILE A 282 0.50 -14.70 -2.95
N TRP A 283 1.47 -13.91 -2.47
CA TRP A 283 2.66 -13.52 -3.24
C TRP A 283 3.99 -13.95 -2.61
N GLY A 284 3.99 -14.39 -1.34
CA GLY A 284 5.18 -14.69 -0.58
C GLY A 284 5.42 -16.17 -0.31
N GLU A 285 5.99 -16.46 0.85
CA GLU A 285 6.50 -17.79 1.23
C GLU A 285 5.40 -18.80 1.58
N LYS A 286 4.19 -18.33 1.92
CA LYS A 286 3.03 -19.19 2.23
C LYS A 286 2.18 -19.53 1.01
N LYS A 287 2.60 -19.14 -0.18
CA LYS A 287 1.90 -19.48 -1.41
C LYS A 287 1.67 -20.98 -1.55
N GLY A 288 0.45 -21.39 -1.91
CA GLY A 288 0.04 -22.80 -1.96
C GLY A 288 -0.48 -23.37 -0.64
N GLN A 289 -0.29 -22.67 0.48
CA GLN A 289 -0.82 -23.10 1.79
C GLN A 289 -2.22 -22.50 2.01
N ALA A 290 -3.05 -23.23 2.73
CA ALA A 290 -4.36 -22.74 3.16
C ALA A 290 -4.20 -21.74 4.31
N VAL A 291 -5.02 -20.69 4.31
CA VAL A 291 -5.07 -19.73 5.43
C VAL A 291 -5.64 -20.40 6.66
N GLU A 292 -4.97 -20.23 7.76
CA GLU A 292 -5.45 -20.56 9.11
C GLU A 292 -5.53 -19.23 9.89
N MET A 293 -6.75 -18.71 10.10
CA MET A 293 -6.99 -17.43 10.74
C MET A 293 -6.39 -17.37 12.16
N ALA A 294 -6.28 -18.50 12.84
CA ALA A 294 -5.68 -18.60 14.17
C ALA A 294 -4.19 -18.17 14.18
N HIS A 295 -3.48 -18.29 13.07
CA HIS A 295 -2.10 -17.85 12.92
C HIS A 295 -1.97 -16.40 12.42
N LEU A 296 -3.05 -15.74 12.07
CA LEU A 296 -3.01 -14.35 11.66
C LEU A 296 -3.18 -13.43 12.87
N MET A 297 -2.29 -12.47 12.99
CA MET A 297 -2.38 -11.37 13.95
C MET A 297 -2.88 -10.14 13.21
N ALA A 298 -4.00 -9.60 13.65
CA ALA A 298 -4.54 -8.39 13.08
C ALA A 298 -3.79 -7.15 13.59
N SER A 299 -3.71 -6.11 12.75
CA SER A 299 -3.06 -4.84 13.11
C SER A 299 -3.77 -4.08 14.24
N PHE A 300 -4.99 -4.47 14.58
CA PHE A 300 -5.79 -3.95 15.70
C PHE A 300 -5.81 -4.88 16.93
N ASP A 301 -5.10 -6.02 16.89
CA ASP A 301 -4.94 -6.89 18.05
C ASP A 301 -4.02 -6.23 19.08
N ALA A 302 -4.27 -6.48 20.38
CA ALA A 302 -3.52 -5.85 21.45
C ALA A 302 -2.02 -6.22 21.46
N GLU A 303 -1.67 -7.37 20.89
CA GLU A 303 -0.29 -7.86 20.78
C GLU A 303 0.44 -7.32 19.53
N PHE A 304 -0.28 -6.69 18.61
CA PHE A 304 0.34 -6.14 17.41
C PHE A 304 1.14 -4.88 17.75
N VAL A 305 2.40 -4.86 17.35
CA VAL A 305 3.28 -3.71 17.54
C VAL A 305 3.49 -3.03 16.18
N PRO A 306 2.87 -1.85 15.94
CA PRO A 306 3.02 -1.14 14.68
C PRO A 306 4.48 -0.86 14.33
N GLY A 307 4.84 -1.03 13.06
CA GLY A 307 6.20 -0.87 12.55
C GLY A 307 7.17 -2.02 12.90
N VAL A 308 6.68 -3.07 13.59
CA VAL A 308 7.49 -4.22 14.03
C VAL A 308 6.85 -5.55 13.68
N SER A 309 5.56 -5.72 14.01
CA SER A 309 4.87 -7.01 13.81
C SER A 309 4.60 -7.28 12.33
N ASN A 310 4.92 -8.49 11.89
CA ASN A 310 4.64 -8.95 10.52
C ASN A 310 3.22 -9.51 10.32
N GLY A 311 2.43 -9.60 11.40
CA GLY A 311 1.06 -10.15 11.36
C GLY A 311 0.97 -11.68 11.51
N TRP A 312 2.06 -12.35 11.88
CA TRP A 312 2.06 -13.77 12.22
C TRP A 312 1.92 -13.98 13.72
N ARG A 313 1.04 -14.92 14.10
CA ARG A 313 0.88 -15.36 15.49
C ARG A 313 1.36 -16.79 15.63
N GLU A 314 2.34 -17.00 16.49
CA GLU A 314 2.71 -18.33 16.94
C GLU A 314 1.55 -18.90 17.79
N THR A 315 0.90 -19.97 17.34
CA THR A 315 -0.03 -20.67 18.22
C THR A 315 0.78 -21.41 19.28
N ALA A 316 0.41 -21.21 20.55
CA ALA A 316 1.06 -21.87 21.67
C ALA A 316 0.75 -23.38 21.65
N THR A 317 1.38 -24.12 20.76
CA THR A 317 1.42 -25.58 20.77
C THR A 317 2.87 -26.01 20.90
N SER A 318 3.20 -26.41 22.14
CA SER A 318 4.47 -26.98 22.59
C SER A 318 5.69 -26.06 22.56
N ILE A 319 6.29 -25.95 23.72
CA ILE A 319 7.61 -25.38 24.00
C ILE A 319 8.68 -26.20 23.23
N GLU A 320 8.93 -25.84 21.99
CA GLU A 320 10.24 -26.01 21.39
C GLU A 320 10.82 -24.62 21.24
N GLN A 321 11.96 -24.39 21.91
CA GLN A 321 12.78 -23.20 21.72
C GLN A 321 13.15 -23.12 20.23
N THR A 322 12.34 -22.40 19.46
CA THR A 322 12.75 -22.01 18.12
C THR A 322 13.72 -20.84 18.31
N GLU A 323 14.95 -21.02 17.89
CA GLU A 323 15.95 -19.96 17.82
C GLU A 323 15.31 -18.75 17.14
N ILE A 324 15.42 -17.59 17.80
CA ILE A 324 15.01 -16.30 17.24
C ILE A 324 15.71 -16.19 15.88
N ALA A 325 14.95 -16.16 14.80
CA ALA A 325 15.51 -15.96 13.48
C ALA A 325 16.40 -14.70 13.55
N PRO A 326 17.65 -14.78 13.16
CA PRO A 326 18.57 -13.66 13.33
C PRO A 326 18.07 -12.48 12.55
N ALA A 327 17.99 -11.34 13.23
CA ALA A 327 17.50 -10.10 12.67
C ALA A 327 18.28 -9.76 11.39
N ALA A 328 17.58 -9.61 10.30
CA ALA A 328 18.16 -9.14 9.06
C ALA A 328 18.86 -7.79 9.30
N LYS A 329 20.15 -7.71 9.00
CA LYS A 329 20.94 -6.49 9.18
C LYS A 329 21.25 -5.87 7.82
N LYS A 330 21.04 -4.57 7.72
CA LYS A 330 21.45 -3.79 6.55
C LYS A 330 22.96 -3.53 6.62
N ILE A 331 23.72 -3.92 5.60
CA ILE A 331 25.17 -3.71 5.50
C ILE A 331 25.47 -2.86 4.28
N LEU A 332 26.27 -1.81 4.47
CA LEU A 332 26.86 -1.04 3.39
C LEU A 332 28.26 -1.57 3.12
N ARG A 333 28.50 -2.11 1.92
CA ARG A 333 29.80 -2.59 1.47
C ARG A 333 30.06 -2.09 0.06
N ASP A 334 31.22 -1.48 -0.16
CA ASP A 334 31.64 -0.93 -1.46
C ASP A 334 30.61 0.03 -2.10
N GLY A 335 29.93 0.81 -1.26
CA GLY A 335 28.90 1.76 -1.71
C GLY A 335 27.56 1.12 -2.10
N GLN A 336 27.40 -0.18 -1.89
CA GLN A 336 26.14 -0.92 -2.13
C GLN A 336 25.53 -1.42 -0.84
N ILE A 337 24.19 -1.48 -0.82
CA ILE A 337 23.43 -1.98 0.33
C ILE A 337 23.12 -3.46 0.12
N TYR A 338 23.39 -4.24 1.15
CA TYR A 338 23.09 -5.66 1.24
C TYR A 338 22.24 -5.95 2.47
N ILE A 339 21.54 -7.06 2.45
CA ILE A 339 20.80 -7.61 3.59
C ILE A 339 21.57 -8.83 4.08
N LEU A 340 22.02 -8.82 5.33
CA LEU A 340 22.63 -9.95 5.99
C LEU A 340 21.57 -10.74 6.76
N ILE A 341 21.38 -12.00 6.39
CA ILE A 341 20.53 -12.97 7.10
C ILE A 341 21.38 -14.24 7.32
N ASP A 342 21.47 -14.73 8.54
CA ASP A 342 22.17 -15.96 8.88
C ASP A 342 23.60 -16.06 8.27
N ASN A 343 24.40 -15.00 8.41
CA ASN A 343 25.72 -14.92 7.79
C ASN A 343 25.75 -15.05 6.26
N THR A 344 24.62 -14.85 5.60
CA THR A 344 24.53 -14.81 4.14
C THR A 344 24.14 -13.41 3.70
N LEU A 345 24.89 -12.83 2.79
CA LEU A 345 24.61 -11.55 2.16
C LEU A 345 23.70 -11.74 0.94
N TYR A 346 22.63 -10.96 0.92
CA TYR A 346 21.72 -10.85 -0.22
C TYR A 346 21.78 -9.44 -0.80
N ASN A 347 21.69 -9.33 -2.10
CA ASN A 347 21.46 -8.02 -2.74
C ASN A 347 20.00 -7.57 -2.55
N LEU A 348 19.69 -6.32 -2.92
CA LEU A 348 18.34 -5.77 -2.79
C LEU A 348 17.28 -6.46 -3.67
N MET A 349 17.69 -7.35 -4.57
CA MET A 349 16.80 -8.20 -5.36
C MET A 349 16.58 -9.58 -4.73
N GLY A 350 17.08 -9.80 -3.51
CA GLY A 350 16.96 -11.07 -2.80
C GLY A 350 17.89 -12.19 -3.32
N GLN A 351 18.84 -11.88 -4.18
CA GLN A 351 19.80 -12.87 -4.67
C GLN A 351 20.96 -13.01 -3.68
N LYS A 352 21.33 -14.26 -3.37
CA LYS A 352 22.50 -14.55 -2.54
C LYS A 352 23.76 -14.04 -3.24
N VAL A 353 24.57 -13.27 -2.52
CA VAL A 353 25.85 -12.71 -3.00
C VAL A 353 27.02 -13.55 -2.50
N CYS A 354 27.10 -13.78 -1.21
CA CYS A 354 28.15 -14.60 -0.60
C CYS A 354 27.78 -14.94 0.85
N ASP A 355 28.50 -15.87 1.46
CA ASP A 355 28.51 -16.05 2.90
C ASP A 355 29.42 -14.98 3.53
N TYR A 356 29.02 -14.43 4.70
CA TYR A 356 29.65 -13.28 5.37
C TYR A 356 30.61 -13.73 6.46
#